data_c8c96d0af998a6fcd2625e22ebd437d5
#
_entry.id   c8c96d0af998a6fcd2625e22ebd437d5
#
_cell.length_a   1.000
_cell.length_b   1.000
_cell.length_c   1.000
_cell.angle_alpha   90.00
_cell.angle_beta   90.00
_cell.angle_gamma   90.00
#
_symmetry.space_group_name_H-M   'P 1'
#
loop_
_entity.id
_entity.type
_entity.pdbx_description
1 polymer ?
#
loop_
_entity_poly.entity_id
_entity_poly.type
_entity_poly.pdbx_seq_one_letter_code
_entity_poly.pdbx_strand_id
1 'polypeptide(L)'
;MRTTSNQHRKSSQGFTLIEMIGVLAVIAILASMLIPKIFEAINSARINNTVQSYNAVKTGVLDHYGKYGAINFLGVPAPGAAATPAEMAAYDRLILLPEALIDKPFAARVGTAWIVQALAGAGAVAVTGANTAYDLDGSGAAANDADPAAFVVEAVVSGVAIADAIDISERLDGLGTAAAPLSFPAGGADLAGRVKYAAPVAGVTDVHIYICHR
;
A
#
# COMPACT_ATOMS: atom_id res chain seq x y z
N MET A 1 18.34 -52.43 64.76
CA MET A 1 19.16 -51.64 63.82
C MET A 1 18.27 -50.63 63.14
N ARG A 2 18.40 -49.34 63.49
CA ARG A 2 17.68 -48.24 62.82
C ARG A 2 18.68 -47.52 61.90
N THR A 3 18.52 -47.64 60.57
CA THR A 3 19.30 -46.91 59.58
C THR A 3 18.68 -45.49 59.39
N THR A 4 19.38 -44.48 59.87
CA THR A 4 19.05 -43.09 59.65
C THR A 4 19.48 -42.71 58.24
N SER A 5 18.50 -42.51 57.33
CA SER A 5 18.71 -41.97 56.00
C SER A 5 19.01 -40.46 56.11
N ASN A 6 20.26 -40.10 55.76
CA ASN A 6 20.72 -38.70 55.72
C ASN A 6 20.25 -38.07 54.42
N GLN A 7 19.13 -37.33 54.44
CA GLN A 7 18.71 -36.55 53.25
C GLN A 7 19.57 -35.30 53.11
N HIS A 8 20.46 -35.30 52.10
CA HIS A 8 21.15 -34.10 51.67
C HIS A 8 20.12 -33.08 51.19
N ARG A 9 19.84 -32.06 51.96
CA ARG A 9 19.16 -30.87 51.54
C ARG A 9 20.04 -30.18 50.49
N LYS A 10 19.62 -30.24 49.18
CA LYS A 10 20.19 -29.39 48.14
C LYS A 10 19.90 -27.94 48.54
N SER A 11 20.93 -27.17 48.83
CA SER A 11 20.81 -25.74 49.06
C SER A 11 20.35 -25.09 47.74
N SER A 12 19.12 -24.58 47.71
CA SER A 12 18.68 -23.71 46.64
C SER A 12 19.42 -22.38 46.81
N GLN A 13 20.43 -22.14 46.00
CA GLN A 13 21.09 -20.85 45.92
C GLN A 13 20.08 -19.87 45.28
N GLY A 14 19.60 -18.91 46.03
CA GLY A 14 18.79 -17.81 45.52
C GLY A 14 19.66 -16.81 44.80
N PHE A 15 19.10 -16.20 43.74
CA PHE A 15 19.78 -15.11 43.00
C PHE A 15 20.00 -13.92 43.91
N THR A 16 21.18 -13.29 43.76
CA THR A 16 21.48 -12.06 44.49
C THR A 16 20.80 -10.87 43.82
N LEU A 17 20.47 -9.83 44.62
CA LEU A 17 19.87 -8.58 44.10
C LEU A 17 20.75 -7.92 43.04
N ILE A 18 22.07 -7.99 43.19
CA ILE A 18 23.03 -7.41 42.23
C ILE A 18 23.02 -8.15 40.88
N GLU A 19 22.86 -9.50 40.88
CA GLU A 19 22.74 -10.27 39.66
C GLU A 19 21.46 -9.90 38.90
N MET A 20 20.32 -9.70 39.60
CA MET A 20 19.09 -9.27 38.98
C MET A 20 19.18 -7.89 38.34
N ILE A 21 19.79 -6.91 39.04
CA ILE A 21 19.99 -5.57 38.50
C ILE A 21 20.93 -5.59 37.30
N GLY A 22 21.99 -6.39 37.35
CA GLY A 22 22.93 -6.55 36.22
C GLY A 22 22.25 -7.10 34.97
N VAL A 23 21.43 -8.13 35.11
CA VAL A 23 20.66 -8.71 33.98
C VAL A 23 19.65 -7.71 33.41
N LEU A 24 18.92 -7.01 34.30
CA LEU A 24 17.95 -5.99 33.86
C LEU A 24 18.63 -4.84 33.10
N ALA A 25 19.81 -4.40 33.53
CA ALA A 25 20.56 -3.35 32.84
C ALA A 25 20.96 -3.80 31.43
N VAL A 26 21.46 -5.04 31.25
CA VAL A 26 21.81 -5.57 29.93
C VAL A 26 20.58 -5.68 29.03
N ILE A 27 19.47 -6.22 29.54
CA ILE A 27 18.21 -6.32 28.78
C ILE A 27 17.71 -4.93 28.36
N ALA A 28 17.78 -3.92 29.24
CA ALA A 28 17.34 -2.58 28.92
C ALA A 28 18.15 -1.95 27.78
N ILE A 29 19.48 -2.16 27.75
CA ILE A 29 20.36 -1.69 26.68
C ILE A 29 20.00 -2.39 25.36
N LEU A 30 19.87 -3.70 25.36
CA LEU A 30 19.51 -4.45 24.17
C LEU A 30 18.12 -4.07 23.64
N ALA A 31 17.14 -3.91 24.51
CA ALA A 31 15.79 -3.49 24.16
C ALA A 31 15.78 -2.08 23.53
N SER A 32 16.58 -1.14 24.04
CA SER A 32 16.65 0.22 23.50
C SER A 32 17.12 0.27 22.04
N MET A 33 17.99 -0.65 21.63
CA MET A 33 18.45 -0.76 20.23
C MET A 33 17.45 -1.51 19.34
N LEU A 34 16.67 -2.43 19.91
CA LEU A 34 15.75 -3.28 19.15
C LEU A 34 14.44 -2.58 18.82
N ILE A 35 13.92 -1.74 19.72
CA ILE A 35 12.63 -1.05 19.57
C ILE A 35 12.52 -0.27 18.25
N PRO A 36 13.48 0.61 17.86
CA PRO A 36 13.40 1.33 16.59
C PRO A 36 13.31 0.39 15.38
N LYS A 37 14.09 -0.70 15.37
CA LYS A 37 14.11 -1.68 14.28
C LYS A 37 12.79 -2.43 14.13
N ILE A 38 12.10 -2.69 15.22
CA ILE A 38 10.77 -3.32 15.19
C ILE A 38 9.76 -2.38 14.52
N PHE A 39 9.77 -1.08 14.82
CA PHE A 39 8.87 -0.13 14.18
C PHE A 39 9.14 0.02 12.67
N GLU A 40 10.40 0.08 12.26
CA GLU A 40 10.77 0.07 10.83
C GLU A 40 10.24 -1.20 10.13
N ALA A 41 10.41 -2.37 10.75
CA ALA A 41 9.93 -3.64 10.20
C ALA A 41 8.41 -3.71 10.08
N ILE A 42 7.68 -3.21 11.10
CA ILE A 42 6.21 -3.14 11.07
C ILE A 42 5.74 -2.22 9.95
N ASN A 43 6.35 -1.05 9.78
CA ASN A 43 6.00 -0.11 8.72
C ASN A 43 6.24 -0.73 7.35
N SER A 44 7.41 -1.30 7.13
CA SER A 44 7.74 -2.03 5.90
C SER A 44 6.74 -3.16 5.59
N ALA A 45 6.28 -3.90 6.61
CA ALA A 45 5.27 -4.95 6.45
C ALA A 45 3.90 -4.38 6.04
N ARG A 46 3.48 -3.24 6.59
CA ARG A 46 2.24 -2.55 6.22
C ARG A 46 2.24 -2.13 4.75
N ILE A 47 3.34 -1.54 4.29
CA ILE A 47 3.49 -1.12 2.90
C ILE A 47 3.51 -2.32 1.97
N ASN A 48 4.26 -3.38 2.30
CA ASN A 48 4.26 -4.62 1.51
C ASN A 48 2.86 -5.23 1.38
N ASN A 49 2.08 -5.26 2.45
CA ASN A 49 0.70 -5.76 2.41
C ASN A 49 -0.20 -4.89 1.51
N THR A 50 0.00 -3.58 1.49
CA THR A 50 -0.72 -2.66 0.61
C THR A 50 -0.37 -2.93 -0.86
N VAL A 51 0.92 -3.09 -1.18
CA VAL A 51 1.39 -3.42 -2.53
C VAL A 51 0.89 -4.80 -2.99
N GLN A 52 0.86 -5.79 -2.10
CA GLN A 52 0.29 -7.11 -2.43
C GLN A 52 -1.21 -7.02 -2.72
N SER A 53 -1.96 -6.28 -1.91
CA SER A 53 -3.39 -6.05 -2.13
C SER A 53 -3.64 -5.33 -3.47
N TYR A 54 -2.83 -4.33 -3.80
CA TYR A 54 -2.85 -3.65 -5.09
C TYR A 54 -2.62 -4.63 -6.26
N ASN A 55 -1.59 -5.48 -6.19
CA ASN A 55 -1.29 -6.43 -7.24
C ASN A 55 -2.42 -7.46 -7.45
N ALA A 56 -3.07 -7.90 -6.38
CA ALA A 56 -4.23 -8.79 -6.46
C ALA A 56 -5.40 -8.12 -7.21
N VAL A 57 -5.73 -6.87 -6.87
CA VAL A 57 -6.77 -6.12 -7.55
C VAL A 57 -6.40 -5.85 -9.01
N LYS A 58 -5.15 -5.48 -9.29
CA LYS A 58 -4.66 -5.28 -10.66
C LYS A 58 -4.89 -6.51 -11.52
N THR A 59 -4.58 -7.70 -11.00
CA THR A 59 -4.84 -8.96 -11.71
C THR A 59 -6.34 -9.13 -11.97
N GLY A 60 -7.20 -8.90 -10.97
CA GLY A 60 -8.65 -8.98 -11.13
C GLY A 60 -9.20 -8.01 -12.18
N VAL A 61 -8.68 -6.78 -12.24
CA VAL A 61 -9.07 -5.80 -13.28
C VAL A 61 -8.68 -6.27 -14.68
N LEU A 62 -7.47 -6.83 -14.82
CA LEU A 62 -7.00 -7.35 -16.10
C LEU A 62 -7.80 -8.59 -16.54
N ASP A 63 -8.17 -9.47 -15.61
CA ASP A 63 -9.01 -10.62 -15.87
C ASP A 63 -10.44 -10.19 -16.28
N HIS A 64 -11.01 -9.19 -15.59
CA HIS A 64 -12.30 -8.60 -15.98
C HIS A 64 -12.25 -8.06 -17.41
N TYR A 65 -11.23 -7.25 -17.72
CA TYR A 65 -11.07 -6.74 -19.07
C TYR A 65 -10.89 -7.85 -20.10
N GLY A 66 -10.08 -8.86 -19.81
CA GLY A 66 -9.87 -10.01 -20.69
C GLY A 66 -11.16 -10.78 -20.98
N LYS A 67 -12.07 -10.84 -20.00
CA LYS A 67 -13.35 -11.58 -20.09
C LYS A 67 -14.44 -10.79 -20.82
N TYR A 68 -14.54 -9.49 -20.61
CA TYR A 68 -15.65 -8.66 -21.12
C TYR A 68 -15.23 -7.67 -22.20
N GLY A 69 -13.94 -7.46 -22.43
CA GLY A 69 -13.40 -6.55 -23.44
C GLY A 69 -13.55 -5.07 -23.12
N ALA A 70 -14.13 -4.73 -21.94
CA ALA A 70 -14.32 -3.36 -21.50
C ALA A 70 -14.29 -3.28 -19.97
N ILE A 71 -13.82 -2.15 -19.44
CA ILE A 71 -13.77 -1.90 -17.99
C ILE A 71 -15.14 -1.57 -17.42
N ASN A 72 -15.97 -0.87 -18.20
CA ASN A 72 -17.26 -0.35 -17.79
C ASN A 72 -18.44 -1.29 -18.00
N PHE A 73 -18.20 -2.57 -18.26
CA PHE A 73 -19.24 -3.59 -18.37
C PHE A 73 -19.36 -4.40 -17.09
N LEU A 74 -20.58 -4.83 -16.77
CA LEU A 74 -20.86 -5.73 -15.66
C LEU A 74 -20.82 -7.19 -16.15
N GLY A 75 -20.23 -8.04 -15.34
CA GLY A 75 -20.33 -9.48 -15.53
C GLY A 75 -21.52 -10.08 -14.77
N VAL A 76 -21.87 -9.50 -13.64
CA VAL A 76 -22.98 -9.94 -12.76
C VAL A 76 -23.65 -8.70 -12.18
N PRO A 77 -24.98 -8.64 -12.07
CA PRO A 77 -25.99 -9.65 -12.42
C PRO A 77 -26.41 -9.66 -13.90
N ALA A 78 -25.97 -8.69 -14.69
CA ALA A 78 -26.37 -8.50 -16.09
C ALA A 78 -25.14 -8.42 -17.00
N PRO A 79 -24.63 -9.55 -17.54
CA PRO A 79 -23.45 -9.56 -18.38
C PRO A 79 -23.57 -8.60 -19.58
N GLY A 80 -22.57 -7.72 -19.77
CA GLY A 80 -22.54 -6.73 -20.85
C GLY A 80 -23.37 -5.49 -20.62
N ALA A 81 -24.04 -5.33 -19.47
CA ALA A 81 -24.67 -4.08 -19.09
C ALA A 81 -23.58 -3.05 -18.71
N ALA A 82 -23.84 -1.77 -19.02
CA ALA A 82 -22.93 -0.71 -18.61
C ALA A 82 -22.97 -0.52 -17.07
N ALA A 83 -21.79 -0.42 -16.47
CA ALA A 83 -21.66 -0.14 -15.05
C ALA A 83 -22.15 1.27 -14.72
N THR A 84 -22.83 1.39 -13.59
CA THR A 84 -23.28 2.69 -13.08
C THR A 84 -22.11 3.49 -12.49
N PRO A 85 -22.24 4.84 -12.36
CA PRO A 85 -21.20 5.64 -11.70
C PRO A 85 -20.87 5.19 -10.27
N ALA A 86 -21.86 4.64 -9.55
CA ALA A 86 -21.64 4.13 -8.18
C ALA A 86 -20.81 2.84 -8.18
N GLU A 87 -21.01 1.95 -9.14
CA GLU A 87 -20.23 0.72 -9.32
C GLU A 87 -18.81 1.07 -9.75
N MET A 88 -18.66 2.02 -10.66
CA MET A 88 -17.35 2.51 -11.10
C MET A 88 -16.57 3.19 -9.96
N ALA A 89 -17.26 3.85 -9.03
CA ALA A 89 -16.63 4.49 -7.87
C ALA A 89 -16.18 3.51 -6.77
N ALA A 90 -16.63 2.25 -6.80
CA ALA A 90 -16.23 1.21 -5.86
C ALA A 90 -15.96 -0.11 -6.61
N TYR A 91 -15.09 -0.03 -7.60
CA TYR A 91 -14.88 -1.02 -8.64
C TYR A 91 -14.52 -2.40 -8.09
N ASP A 92 -13.63 -2.45 -7.11
CA ASP A 92 -13.22 -3.70 -6.46
C ASP A 92 -14.36 -4.40 -5.73
N ARG A 93 -15.25 -3.63 -5.07
CA ARG A 93 -16.31 -4.17 -4.22
C ARG A 93 -17.58 -4.50 -4.98
N LEU A 94 -17.92 -3.68 -5.98
CA LEU A 94 -19.19 -3.75 -6.67
C LEU A 94 -19.10 -4.47 -8.03
N ILE A 95 -17.91 -4.60 -8.60
CA ILE A 95 -17.68 -5.30 -9.87
C ILE A 95 -16.82 -6.53 -9.67
N LEU A 96 -15.55 -6.37 -9.22
CA LEU A 96 -14.62 -7.49 -9.17
C LEU A 96 -14.98 -8.58 -8.15
N LEU A 97 -15.42 -8.17 -6.97
CA LEU A 97 -15.77 -9.11 -5.89
C LEU A 97 -17.01 -9.96 -6.22
N PRO A 98 -18.15 -9.39 -6.72
CA PRO A 98 -19.30 -10.20 -7.15
C PRO A 98 -19.02 -11.16 -8.31
N GLU A 99 -18.06 -10.81 -9.17
CA GLU A 99 -17.62 -11.64 -10.28
C GLU A 99 -16.61 -12.72 -9.89
N ALA A 100 -16.25 -12.79 -8.61
CA ALA A 100 -15.24 -13.71 -8.04
C ALA A 100 -13.88 -13.61 -8.74
N LEU A 101 -13.52 -12.43 -9.23
CA LEU A 101 -12.21 -12.15 -9.82
C LEU A 101 -11.18 -11.77 -8.75
N ILE A 102 -11.64 -11.39 -7.58
CA ILE A 102 -10.82 -11.16 -6.38
C ILE A 102 -11.51 -11.80 -5.18
N ASP A 103 -10.72 -12.34 -4.25
CA ASP A 103 -11.24 -12.93 -3.00
C ASP A 103 -11.60 -11.87 -1.95
N LYS A 104 -10.93 -10.74 -1.98
CA LYS A 104 -11.09 -9.64 -1.01
C LYS A 104 -10.95 -8.30 -1.72
N PRO A 105 -11.72 -7.27 -1.29
CA PRO A 105 -11.56 -5.94 -1.82
C PRO A 105 -10.17 -5.38 -1.47
N PHE A 106 -9.77 -4.34 -2.19
CA PHE A 106 -8.55 -3.61 -1.90
C PHE A 106 -8.51 -3.16 -0.44
N ALA A 107 -7.38 -3.38 0.21
CA ALA A 107 -7.16 -2.96 1.58
C ALA A 107 -5.74 -2.42 1.75
N ALA A 108 -5.62 -1.12 1.93
CA ALA A 108 -4.38 -0.50 2.35
C ALA A 108 -4.20 -0.68 3.87
N ARG A 109 -2.95 -0.87 4.29
CA ARG A 109 -2.59 -0.92 5.72
C ARG A 109 -1.93 0.38 6.18
N VAL A 110 -1.91 1.36 5.28
CA VAL A 110 -1.46 2.75 5.47
C VAL A 110 -2.60 3.69 5.13
N GLY A 111 -2.52 4.94 5.58
CA GLY A 111 -3.60 5.92 5.36
C GLY A 111 -4.84 5.69 6.23
N THR A 112 -5.88 6.47 5.94
CA THR A 112 -7.13 6.49 6.71
C THR A 112 -8.32 5.93 5.94
N ALA A 113 -8.30 5.99 4.61
CA ALA A 113 -9.34 5.47 3.72
C ALA A 113 -8.71 4.95 2.41
N TRP A 114 -9.39 4.03 1.74
CA TRP A 114 -8.97 3.49 0.45
C TRP A 114 -10.16 3.09 -0.41
N ILE A 115 -9.99 3.23 -1.70
CA ILE A 115 -11.00 2.92 -2.71
C ILE A 115 -10.31 2.48 -4.02
N VAL A 116 -10.96 1.64 -4.79
CA VAL A 116 -10.60 1.40 -6.20
C VAL A 116 -11.72 1.96 -7.06
N GLN A 117 -11.37 2.83 -7.97
CA GLN A 117 -12.33 3.51 -8.84
C GLN A 117 -11.91 3.44 -10.30
N ALA A 118 -12.90 3.43 -11.18
CA ALA A 118 -12.71 3.55 -12.60
C ALA A 118 -13.36 4.87 -13.08
N LEU A 119 -12.56 5.72 -13.68
CA LEU A 119 -12.94 7.08 -14.03
C LEU A 119 -12.93 7.24 -15.55
N ALA A 120 -13.93 7.93 -16.12
CA ALA A 120 -13.97 8.21 -17.53
C ALA A 120 -13.11 9.43 -17.87
N GLY A 121 -12.24 9.25 -18.84
CA GLY A 121 -11.37 10.32 -19.37
C GLY A 121 -10.07 10.53 -18.58
N ALA A 122 -9.08 11.07 -19.22
CA ALA A 122 -7.76 11.34 -18.64
C ALA A 122 -7.77 12.40 -17.53
N GLY A 123 -8.87 13.14 -17.37
CA GLY A 123 -9.02 14.22 -16.40
C GLY A 123 -9.41 13.80 -15.00
N ALA A 124 -9.48 12.50 -14.74
CA ALA A 124 -10.14 12.00 -13.54
C ALA A 124 -9.28 12.03 -12.28
N VAL A 125 -7.97 12.11 -12.41
CA VAL A 125 -7.08 12.17 -11.24
C VAL A 125 -6.72 13.61 -10.95
N ALA A 126 -7.59 14.31 -10.24
CA ALA A 126 -7.28 15.64 -9.74
C ALA A 126 -6.29 15.57 -8.57
N VAL A 127 -5.04 15.31 -8.88
CA VAL A 127 -3.95 15.71 -7.98
C VAL A 127 -3.82 17.22 -8.18
N THR A 128 -4.19 17.98 -7.15
CA THR A 128 -4.26 19.43 -7.17
C THR A 128 -3.01 20.06 -7.79
N GLY A 129 -3.18 20.72 -8.94
CA GLY A 129 -2.26 21.71 -9.43
C GLY A 129 -1.66 21.53 -10.81
N ALA A 130 -1.53 20.34 -11.35
CA ALA A 130 -1.08 20.15 -12.73
C ALA A 130 -1.14 18.67 -13.12
N ASN A 131 -1.60 18.40 -14.29
CA ASN A 131 -1.60 17.10 -14.95
C ASN A 131 -2.48 16.02 -14.30
N THR A 132 -3.61 15.85 -14.93
CA THR A 132 -4.64 14.89 -14.54
C THR A 132 -4.35 13.47 -15.04
N ALA A 133 -3.30 13.26 -15.83
CA ALA A 133 -2.96 11.97 -16.40
C ALA A 133 -1.72 11.36 -15.73
N TYR A 134 -1.59 10.05 -15.89
CA TYR A 134 -0.40 9.32 -15.46
C TYR A 134 0.70 9.43 -16.52
N ASP A 135 1.91 9.70 -16.09
CA ASP A 135 3.13 9.68 -16.89
C ASP A 135 3.75 8.29 -16.76
N LEU A 136 3.29 7.35 -17.59
CA LEU A 136 3.65 5.94 -17.48
C LEU A 136 5.04 5.63 -18.05
N ASP A 137 5.56 6.46 -18.94
CA ASP A 137 6.87 6.31 -19.56
C ASP A 137 7.98 7.08 -18.82
N GLY A 138 7.60 7.94 -17.87
CA GLY A 138 8.54 8.75 -17.09
C GLY A 138 9.21 9.86 -17.93
N SER A 139 8.59 10.27 -19.03
CA SER A 139 9.16 11.31 -19.90
C SER A 139 9.12 12.69 -19.28
N GLY A 140 8.30 12.87 -18.24
CA GLY A 140 8.07 14.16 -17.59
C GLY A 140 7.36 15.18 -18.48
N ALA A 141 7.01 14.79 -19.70
CA ALA A 141 6.22 15.60 -20.60
C ALA A 141 4.77 15.61 -20.15
N ALA A 142 4.04 16.68 -20.42
CA ALA A 142 2.60 16.77 -20.17
C ALA A 142 1.78 15.84 -21.10
N ALA A 143 2.45 14.95 -21.83
CA ALA A 143 1.82 13.94 -22.66
C ALA A 143 1.21 12.86 -21.76
N ASN A 144 -0.08 12.69 -21.89
CA ASN A 144 -0.84 11.69 -21.18
C ASN A 144 -0.62 10.35 -21.88
N ASP A 145 -0.02 9.41 -21.18
CA ASP A 145 0.12 8.03 -21.67
C ASP A 145 -1.20 7.28 -21.69
N ALA A 146 -2.21 7.80 -20.98
CA ALA A 146 -3.58 7.31 -21.07
C ALA A 146 -4.40 8.20 -22.01
N ASP A 147 -5.08 7.56 -22.99
CA ASP A 147 -5.96 8.26 -23.93
C ASP A 147 -7.06 9.05 -23.15
N PRO A 148 -7.28 10.35 -23.47
CA PRO A 148 -8.32 11.15 -22.84
C PRO A 148 -9.74 10.58 -22.92
N ALA A 149 -10.02 9.73 -23.89
CA ALA A 149 -11.32 9.06 -24.05
C ALA A 149 -11.43 7.74 -23.29
N ALA A 150 -10.33 7.23 -22.71
CA ALA A 150 -10.29 5.94 -22.03
C ALA A 150 -10.79 6.02 -20.60
N PHE A 151 -11.25 4.89 -20.08
CA PHE A 151 -11.42 4.71 -18.63
C PHE A 151 -10.07 4.44 -18.00
N VAL A 152 -9.81 5.08 -16.87
CA VAL A 152 -8.64 4.83 -16.03
C VAL A 152 -9.09 4.18 -14.74
N VAL A 153 -8.52 3.04 -14.39
CA VAL A 153 -8.72 2.37 -13.11
C VAL A 153 -7.55 2.69 -12.21
N GLU A 154 -7.86 3.19 -11.02
CA GLU A 154 -6.87 3.55 -10.02
C GLU A 154 -7.28 3.08 -8.62
N ALA A 155 -6.30 2.83 -7.77
CA ALA A 155 -6.49 2.68 -6.34
C ALA A 155 -6.08 3.99 -5.66
N VAL A 156 -6.94 4.52 -4.82
CA VAL A 156 -6.68 5.74 -4.04
C VAL A 156 -6.57 5.39 -2.57
N VAL A 157 -5.52 5.86 -1.92
CA VAL A 157 -5.31 5.73 -0.48
C VAL A 157 -5.18 7.12 0.11
N SER A 158 -6.16 7.52 0.92
CA SER A 158 -6.20 8.87 1.50
C SER A 158 -5.53 8.95 2.86
N GLY A 159 -4.98 10.13 3.17
CA GLY A 159 -4.39 10.42 4.47
C GLY A 159 -3.12 9.61 4.77
N VAL A 160 -2.29 9.37 3.77
CA VAL A 160 -1.02 8.63 3.87
C VAL A 160 0.08 9.58 4.36
N ALA A 161 0.87 9.14 5.34
CA ALA A 161 2.07 9.88 5.72
C ALA A 161 3.05 9.97 4.55
N ILE A 162 3.70 11.12 4.36
CA ILE A 162 4.57 11.35 3.20
C ILE A 162 5.70 10.31 3.08
N ALA A 163 6.25 9.83 4.19
CA ALA A 163 7.27 8.77 4.18
C ALA A 163 6.72 7.46 3.60
N ASP A 164 5.48 7.08 3.96
CA ASP A 164 4.84 5.89 3.45
C ASP A 164 4.44 6.05 1.96
N ALA A 165 4.07 7.28 1.55
CA ALA A 165 3.76 7.59 0.15
C ALA A 165 5.00 7.43 -0.74
N ILE A 166 6.15 7.92 -0.30
CA ILE A 166 7.44 7.76 -0.97
C ILE A 166 7.79 6.26 -1.08
N ASP A 167 7.69 5.51 0.02
CA ASP A 167 7.97 4.07 0.03
C ASP A 167 7.05 3.28 -0.93
N ILE A 168 5.77 3.68 -1.06
CA ILE A 168 4.84 3.08 -2.02
C ILE A 168 5.28 3.39 -3.45
N SER A 169 5.61 4.66 -3.75
CA SER A 169 6.08 5.08 -5.07
C SER A 169 7.36 4.33 -5.46
N GLU A 170 8.36 4.28 -4.58
CA GLU A 170 9.61 3.56 -4.82
C GLU A 170 9.42 2.06 -5.09
N ARG A 171 8.45 1.42 -4.45
CA ARG A 171 8.16 -0.03 -4.65
C ARG A 171 7.39 -0.33 -5.92
N LEU A 172 6.56 0.58 -6.39
CA LEU A 172 5.71 0.38 -7.57
C LEU A 172 6.33 0.91 -8.84
N ASP A 173 6.98 2.07 -8.78
CA ASP A 173 7.61 2.73 -9.93
C ASP A 173 9.13 2.52 -9.98
N GLY A 174 9.73 2.21 -8.84
CA GLY A 174 11.18 2.16 -8.69
C GLY A 174 11.78 3.55 -8.52
N LEU A 175 13.11 3.60 -8.42
CA LEU A 175 13.84 4.86 -8.23
C LEU A 175 14.01 5.67 -9.53
N GLY A 176 13.55 5.15 -10.68
CA GLY A 176 13.79 5.78 -11.99
C GLY A 176 15.28 5.84 -12.34
N THR A 177 15.59 6.66 -13.36
CA THR A 177 16.97 6.99 -13.70
C THR A 177 17.34 8.35 -13.11
N ALA A 178 18.64 8.62 -12.96
CA ALA A 178 19.11 9.93 -12.51
C ALA A 178 18.66 11.10 -13.40
N ALA A 179 18.27 10.81 -14.65
CA ALA A 179 17.78 11.80 -15.62
C ALA A 179 16.25 11.98 -15.60
N ALA A 180 15.51 10.96 -15.13
CA ALA A 180 14.06 10.97 -14.99
C ALA A 180 13.69 10.16 -13.73
N PRO A 181 13.76 10.74 -12.54
CA PRO A 181 13.34 10.07 -11.33
C PRO A 181 11.82 9.84 -11.37
N LEU A 182 11.40 8.60 -11.16
CA LEU A 182 9.98 8.22 -11.06
C LEU A 182 9.40 8.42 -9.67
N SER A 183 10.24 8.80 -8.70
CA SER A 183 9.83 9.20 -7.36
C SER A 183 10.57 10.46 -6.92
N PHE A 184 9.91 11.31 -6.15
CA PHE A 184 10.47 12.58 -5.68
C PHE A 184 10.84 12.54 -4.20
N PRO A 185 11.92 13.24 -3.80
CA PRO A 185 12.34 13.32 -2.41
C PRO A 185 11.31 14.04 -1.53
N ALA A 186 11.39 13.76 -0.24
CA ALA A 186 10.51 14.23 0.80
C ALA A 186 10.12 15.72 0.70
N GLY A 187 8.82 16.00 0.67
CA GLY A 187 8.24 17.33 0.76
C GLY A 187 7.67 17.91 -0.52
N GLY A 188 7.85 17.24 -1.68
CA GLY A 188 7.26 17.62 -2.96
C GLY A 188 6.04 16.79 -3.36
N ALA A 189 5.39 17.18 -4.46
CA ALA A 189 4.43 16.33 -5.15
C ALA A 189 5.17 15.31 -6.01
N ASP A 190 4.64 14.09 -6.12
CA ASP A 190 5.05 13.11 -7.13
C ASP A 190 3.97 13.08 -8.21
N LEU A 191 4.35 13.41 -9.42
CA LEU A 191 3.44 13.49 -10.56
C LEU A 191 3.89 12.59 -11.72
N ALA A 192 4.95 11.81 -11.54
CA ALA A 192 5.50 10.92 -12.54
C ALA A 192 5.25 9.45 -12.20
N GLY A 193 5.14 8.60 -13.21
CA GLY A 193 4.97 7.16 -13.01
C GLY A 193 3.53 6.72 -12.76
N ARG A 194 3.41 5.58 -12.12
CA ARG A 194 2.12 4.93 -11.78
C ARG A 194 1.56 5.38 -10.44
N VAL A 195 2.41 5.95 -9.60
CA VAL A 195 2.02 6.45 -8.28
C VAL A 195 2.09 7.96 -8.30
N LYS A 196 1.00 8.61 -7.94
CA LYS A 196 0.90 10.07 -7.88
C LYS A 196 0.40 10.53 -6.52
N TYR A 197 0.99 11.60 -6.02
CA TYR A 197 0.47 12.30 -4.85
C TYR A 197 0.82 13.80 -4.91
N ALA A 198 -0.05 14.62 -4.32
CA ALA A 198 0.17 16.04 -4.17
C ALA A 198 1.20 16.33 -3.06
N ALA A 199 1.73 17.55 -3.04
CA ALA A 199 2.54 18.01 -1.92
C ALA A 199 1.75 17.84 -0.60
N PRO A 200 2.39 17.30 0.45
CA PRO A 200 1.69 16.95 1.68
C PRO A 200 1.15 18.18 2.39
N VAL A 201 -0.07 18.06 2.92
CA VAL A 201 -0.68 19.05 3.80
C VAL A 201 -0.68 18.47 5.21
N ALA A 202 -0.10 19.18 6.17
CA ALA A 202 0.09 18.69 7.54
C ALA A 202 0.80 17.30 7.63
N GLY A 203 1.70 17.01 6.68
CA GLY A 203 2.50 15.78 6.68
C GLY A 203 1.80 14.55 6.08
N VAL A 204 0.59 14.71 5.55
CA VAL A 204 -0.17 13.64 4.88
C VAL A 204 -0.58 14.05 3.48
N THR A 205 -0.80 13.04 2.62
CA THR A 205 -1.24 13.21 1.23
C THR A 205 -2.15 12.08 0.82
N ASP A 206 -2.88 12.26 -0.27
CA ASP A 206 -3.64 11.20 -0.93
C ASP A 206 -2.78 10.60 -2.04
N VAL A 207 -2.64 9.28 -2.03
CA VAL A 207 -1.83 8.51 -2.98
C VAL A 207 -2.74 7.85 -3.99
N HIS A 208 -2.54 8.18 -5.26
CA HIS A 208 -3.23 7.61 -6.41
C HIS A 208 -2.32 6.61 -7.11
N ILE A 209 -2.78 5.39 -7.28
CA ILE A 209 -2.00 4.29 -7.85
C ILE A 209 -2.70 3.79 -9.10
N TYR A 210 -2.07 3.98 -10.24
CA TYR A 210 -2.56 3.53 -11.54
C TYR A 210 -2.63 2.00 -11.62
N ILE A 211 -3.75 1.47 -12.14
CA ILE A 211 -3.93 0.04 -12.38
C ILE A 211 -3.90 -0.27 -13.88
N CYS A 212 -4.81 0.32 -14.65
CA CYS A 212 -4.86 0.19 -16.10
C CYS A 212 -5.72 1.30 -16.72
N HIS A 213 -5.68 1.42 -18.04
CA HIS A 213 -6.58 2.27 -18.83
C HIS A 213 -7.05 1.53 -20.09
N ARG A 214 -8.25 1.89 -20.58
CA ARG A 214 -8.84 1.46 -21.86
C ARG A 214 -9.95 2.38 -22.31
#